data_c474721a51aa3434e40d6126279b26aa
#
_entry.id   c474721a51aa3434e40d6126279b26aa
#
_cell.length_a   1.000
_cell.length_b   1.000
_cell.length_c   1.000
_cell.angle_alpha   90.00
_cell.angle_beta   90.00
_cell.angle_gamma   90.00
#
_symmetry.space_group_name_H-M   'P 1'
#
loop_
_entity.id
_entity.type
_entity.pdbx_description
1 polymer ?
#
loop_
_entity_poly.entity_id
_entity_poly.type
_entity_poly.pdbx_seq_one_letter_code
_entity_poly.pdbx_strand_id
1 'polypeptide(L)'
;YVLDYPRFFTPNGDGYNDVWKIKNLDLFRNAALTIYNRYGKILTEINAINPHWNGKYNGEELPSDDYWFQLNLGEGKIIKGHFSLKR
;
A
#
# COMPACT_ATOMS: atom_id res chain seq x y z
N TYR A 1 -3.67 -7.97 -17.38
CA TYR A 1 -3.78 -8.27 -15.96
C TYR A 1 -4.52 -7.15 -15.26
N VAL A 2 -5.41 -7.51 -14.35
CA VAL A 2 -6.10 -6.57 -13.50
C VAL A 2 -5.39 -6.53 -12.16
N LEU A 3 -4.90 -5.34 -11.78
CA LEU A 3 -4.37 -5.13 -10.45
C LEU A 3 -5.51 -4.82 -9.51
N ASP A 4 -5.59 -5.57 -8.43
CA ASP A 4 -6.63 -5.43 -7.43
C ASP A 4 -5.99 -5.12 -6.08
N TYR A 5 -6.62 -4.24 -5.34
CA TYR A 5 -6.14 -3.86 -4.02
C TYR A 5 -7.32 -3.74 -3.06
N PRO A 6 -7.10 -4.07 -1.77
CA PRO A 6 -8.16 -3.93 -0.79
C PRO A 6 -8.40 -2.44 -0.48
N ARG A 7 -9.65 -2.10 -0.26
CA ARG A 7 -10.03 -0.72 0.05
C ARG A 7 -9.79 -0.36 1.50
N PHE A 8 -9.55 -1.37 2.33
CA PHE A 8 -9.20 -1.17 3.74
C PHE A 8 -8.41 -2.36 4.24
N PHE A 9 -7.71 -2.15 5.35
CA PHE A 9 -7.09 -3.25 6.08
C PHE A 9 -7.12 -2.95 7.58
N THR A 10 -7.00 -4.00 8.40
CA THR A 10 -7.16 -3.92 9.84
C THR A 10 -5.95 -4.58 10.52
N PRO A 11 -4.84 -3.84 10.72
CA PRO A 11 -3.62 -4.42 11.29
C PRO A 11 -3.72 -4.57 12.80
N ASN A 12 -4.54 -5.52 13.25
CA ASN A 12 -4.82 -5.76 14.67
C ASN A 12 -4.25 -7.09 15.18
N GLY A 13 -3.49 -7.81 14.34
CA GLY A 13 -2.86 -9.05 14.74
C GLY A 13 -3.75 -10.27 14.75
N ASP A 14 -4.92 -10.23 14.14
CA ASP A 14 -5.85 -11.37 14.12
C ASP A 14 -5.64 -12.34 12.96
N GLY A 15 -4.66 -12.06 12.11
CA GLY A 15 -4.35 -12.89 10.95
C GLY A 15 -5.18 -12.60 9.71
N TYR A 16 -6.11 -11.65 9.80
CA TYR A 16 -6.95 -11.24 8.68
C TYR A 16 -6.73 -9.77 8.36
N ASN A 17 -6.41 -9.47 7.11
CA ASN A 17 -6.22 -8.09 6.65
C ASN A 17 -5.21 -7.30 7.48
N ASP A 18 -4.18 -7.99 8.02
CA ASP A 18 -3.17 -7.35 8.84
C ASP A 18 -2.17 -6.54 8.02
N VAL A 19 -2.10 -6.79 6.73
CA VAL A 19 -1.23 -6.04 5.82
C VAL A 19 -2.03 -5.61 4.60
N TRP A 20 -1.63 -4.48 4.02
CA TRP A 20 -2.19 -4.01 2.77
C TRP A 20 -1.23 -4.39 1.64
N LYS A 21 -1.75 -5.05 0.61
CA LYS A 21 -0.96 -5.45 -0.54
C LYS A 21 -1.79 -5.40 -1.81
N ILE A 22 -1.11 -5.19 -2.94
CA ILE A 22 -1.73 -5.24 -4.25
C ILE A 22 -1.55 -6.64 -4.80
N LYS A 23 -2.67 -7.24 -5.20
CA LYS A 23 -2.67 -8.56 -5.80
C LYS A 23 -1.98 -8.50 -7.16
N ASN A 24 -1.15 -9.49 -7.46
CA ASN A 24 -0.41 -9.63 -8.72
C ASN A 24 0.69 -8.59 -8.94
N LEU A 25 1.10 -7.85 -7.92
CA LEU A 25 2.18 -6.87 -8.06
C LEU A 25 3.51 -7.54 -8.43
N ASP A 26 3.71 -8.77 -7.99
CA ASP A 26 4.91 -9.55 -8.28
C ASP A 26 5.09 -9.86 -9.78
N LEU A 27 4.04 -9.72 -10.58
CA LEU A 27 4.12 -9.87 -12.04
C LEU A 27 4.77 -8.66 -12.72
N PHE A 28 4.92 -7.55 -12.01
CA PHE A 28 5.48 -6.31 -12.54
C PHE A 28 6.78 -5.98 -11.81
N ARG A 29 7.88 -6.56 -12.29
CA ARG A 29 9.19 -6.47 -11.62
C ARG A 29 9.70 -5.05 -11.40
N ASN A 30 9.34 -4.15 -12.30
CA ASN A 30 9.76 -2.76 -12.20
C ASN A 30 8.74 -1.86 -11.55
N ALA A 31 7.69 -2.44 -10.98
CA ALA A 31 6.66 -1.67 -10.31
C ALA A 31 7.19 -1.10 -9.00
N ALA A 32 6.84 0.16 -8.74
CA ALA A 32 7.13 0.83 -7.48
C ALA A 32 5.88 1.55 -7.02
N LEU A 33 5.50 1.34 -5.78
CA LEU A 33 4.31 1.95 -5.21
C LEU A 33 4.72 2.80 -4.02
N THR A 34 4.29 4.05 -4.01
CA THR A 34 4.55 4.98 -2.93
C THR A 34 3.26 5.19 -2.14
N ILE A 35 3.34 5.07 -0.81
CA ILE A 35 2.21 5.32 0.08
C ILE A 35 2.47 6.62 0.83
N TYR A 36 1.46 7.48 0.90
CA TYR A 36 1.57 8.75 1.59
C TYR A 36 0.27 9.09 2.34
N ASN A 37 0.39 9.97 3.32
CA ASN A 37 -0.73 10.36 4.16
C ASN A 37 -1.55 11.48 3.50
N ARG A 38 -2.59 11.94 4.21
CA ARG A 38 -3.49 13.00 3.71
C ARG A 38 -2.79 14.33 3.44
N TYR A 39 -1.62 14.52 4.00
CA TYR A 39 -0.84 15.76 3.82
C TYR A 39 0.19 15.64 2.70
N GLY A 40 0.22 14.51 2.01
CA GLY A 40 1.18 14.27 0.94
C GLY A 40 2.55 13.83 1.40
N LYS A 41 2.73 13.48 2.68
CA LYS A 41 3.99 12.99 3.19
C LYS A 41 4.19 11.54 2.80
N ILE A 42 5.32 11.22 2.18
CA ILE A 42 5.66 9.85 1.80
C ILE A 42 5.94 9.03 3.06
N LEU A 43 5.23 7.92 3.22
CA LEU A 43 5.37 7.05 4.38
C LEU A 43 6.23 5.85 4.08
N THR A 44 6.08 5.24 2.91
CA THR A 44 6.83 4.05 2.55
C THR A 44 6.72 3.81 1.06
N GLU A 45 7.60 2.93 0.57
CA GLU A 45 7.52 2.40 -0.79
C GLU A 45 7.44 0.89 -0.73
N ILE A 46 6.62 0.31 -1.58
CA ILE A 46 6.56 -1.14 -1.75
C ILE A 46 6.83 -1.49 -3.22
N ASN A 47 7.29 -2.71 -3.45
CA ASN A 47 7.68 -3.16 -4.77
C ASN A 47 7.39 -4.65 -4.92
N ALA A 48 7.78 -5.25 -6.06
CA ALA A 48 7.51 -6.66 -6.32
C ALA A 48 8.20 -7.60 -5.33
N ILE A 49 9.31 -7.18 -4.72
CA ILE A 49 10.04 -8.00 -3.74
C ILE A 49 9.38 -7.92 -2.36
N ASN A 50 8.90 -6.74 -2.00
CA ASN A 50 8.24 -6.50 -0.71
C ASN A 50 6.88 -5.84 -0.97
N PRO A 51 5.85 -6.62 -1.36
CA PRO A 51 4.63 -6.08 -1.92
C PRO A 51 3.55 -5.74 -0.89
N HIS A 52 3.92 -5.55 0.37
CA HIS A 52 2.91 -5.32 1.42
C HIS A 52 3.34 -4.24 2.39
N TRP A 53 2.36 -3.66 3.07
CA TRP A 53 2.55 -2.63 4.10
C TRP A 53 1.72 -2.99 5.32
N ASN A 54 2.33 -2.83 6.49
CA ASN A 54 1.72 -3.22 7.76
C ASN A 54 1.11 -2.07 8.55
N GLY A 55 1.06 -0.87 7.97
CA GLY A 55 0.47 0.28 8.65
C GLY A 55 1.40 0.98 9.64
N LYS A 56 2.70 0.71 9.56
CA LYS A 56 3.68 1.32 10.45
C LYS A 56 4.58 2.29 9.70
N TYR A 57 5.04 3.31 10.42
CA TYR A 57 6.02 4.27 9.92
C TYR A 57 7.05 4.51 11.01
N ASN A 58 8.33 4.26 10.69
CA ASN A 58 9.45 4.36 11.63
C ASN A 58 9.23 3.54 12.91
N GLY A 59 8.61 2.37 12.78
CA GLY A 59 8.35 1.48 13.91
C GLY A 59 7.11 1.83 14.72
N GLU A 60 6.42 2.91 14.37
CA GLU A 60 5.22 3.33 15.08
C GLU A 60 3.96 2.98 14.29
N GLU A 61 2.94 2.52 14.99
CA GLU A 61 1.65 2.24 14.38
C GLU A 61 0.93 3.54 14.04
N LEU A 62 0.50 3.66 12.78
CA LEU A 62 -0.23 4.83 12.33
C LEU A 62 -1.70 4.75 12.76
N PRO A 63 -2.35 5.91 12.96
CA PRO A 63 -3.75 5.93 13.35
C PRO A 63 -4.69 5.50 12.23
N SER A 64 -5.91 5.14 12.60
CA SER A 64 -6.96 4.88 11.62
C SER A 64 -7.23 6.14 10.81
N ASP A 65 -7.06 6.04 9.50
CA ASP A 65 -7.22 7.18 8.58
C ASP A 65 -7.23 6.63 7.16
N ASP A 66 -7.48 7.52 6.20
CA ASP A 66 -7.33 7.21 4.80
C ASP A 66 -5.89 7.51 4.37
N TYR A 67 -5.35 6.64 3.54
CA TYR A 67 -4.01 6.75 2.97
C TYR A 67 -4.09 6.63 1.46
N TRP A 68 -3.16 7.24 0.76
CA TRP A 68 -3.15 7.27 -0.69
C TRP A 68 -1.92 6.56 -1.23
N PHE A 69 -2.02 6.07 -2.44
CA PHE A 69 -0.89 5.44 -3.10
C PHE A 69 -0.77 5.90 -4.55
N GLN A 70 0.44 5.84 -5.05
CA GLN A 70 0.74 6.03 -6.45
C GLN A 70 1.59 4.85 -6.91
N LEU A 71 1.05 4.08 -7.85
CA LEU A 71 1.72 2.90 -8.39
C LEU A 71 2.27 3.23 -9.77
N ASN A 72 3.58 3.07 -9.93
CA ASN A 72 4.27 3.22 -11.20
C ASN A 72 4.63 1.82 -11.71
N LEU A 73 4.09 1.45 -12.87
CA LEU A 73 4.33 0.13 -13.45
C LEU A 73 5.58 0.07 -14.32
N GLY A 74 6.33 1.16 -14.42
CA GLY A 74 7.62 1.17 -15.11
C GLY A 74 7.58 1.47 -16.58
N GLU A 75 6.40 1.58 -17.18
CA GLU A 75 6.22 1.84 -18.62
C GLU A 75 5.43 3.12 -18.89
N GLY A 76 5.57 4.09 -17.99
CA GLY A 76 4.82 5.32 -18.07
C GLY A 76 3.39 5.22 -17.58
N LYS A 77 2.97 4.05 -17.11
CA LYS A 77 1.66 3.85 -16.53
C LYS A 77 1.69 4.13 -15.03
N ILE A 78 0.84 5.05 -14.60
CA ILE A 78 0.71 5.40 -13.18
C ILE A 78 -0.74 5.20 -12.77
N ILE A 79 -0.93 4.46 -11.68
CA ILE A 79 -2.23 4.22 -11.09
C ILE A 79 -2.25 4.87 -9.72
N LYS A 80 -3.27 5.66 -9.43
CA LYS A 80 -3.45 6.32 -8.14
C LYS A 80 -4.73 5.85 -7.49
N GLY A 81 -4.72 5.78 -6.17
CA GLY A 81 -5.90 5.40 -5.43
C GLY A 81 -5.73 5.67 -3.95
N HIS A 82 -6.71 5.23 -3.18
CA HIS A 82 -6.68 5.37 -1.74
C HIS A 82 -7.24 4.13 -1.07
N PHE A 83 -6.92 3.97 0.20
CA PHE A 83 -7.42 2.88 1.03
C PHE A 83 -7.50 3.37 2.47
N SER A 84 -8.21 2.62 3.30
CA SER A 84 -8.40 2.98 4.71
C SER A 84 -7.62 2.00 5.60
N LEU A 85 -6.99 2.54 6.64
CA LEU A 85 -6.43 1.76 7.73
C LEU A 85 -7.39 1.85 8.90
N LYS A 86 -7.89 0.71 9.36
CA LYS A 86 -8.86 0.66 10.47
C LYS A 86 -8.29 -0.16 11.61
N ARG A 87 -8.19 0.44 12.78
CA ARG A 87 -7.72 -0.25 13.99
C ARG A 87 -8.86 -0.55 14.94
#